data_2c3849f03fa9b8d7b24ec2bb85d9908d
#
_entry.id   2c3849f03fa9b8d7b24ec2bb85d9908d
#
_cell.length_a   1.000
_cell.length_b   1.000
_cell.length_c   1.000
_cell.angle_alpha   90.00
_cell.angle_beta   90.00
_cell.angle_gamma   90.00
#
_symmetry.space_group_name_H-M   'P 1'
#
loop_
_entity.id
_entity.type
_entity.pdbx_description
1 polymer ?
#
loop_
_entity_poly.entity_id
_entity_poly.type
_entity_poly.pdbx_seq_one_letter_code
_entity_poly.pdbx_strand_id
1 'polypeptide(L)'
;MEDGVLCVLCINPHVSILCFSLFFCPVNEVAVYSLQAPEPRNRAEFLKYSCQLTLDPNTAYRKLCLSEGNRKVTRGETQRYPDDHSERFDYWPQVLCREGLSGTRCYWEIECSGGGALIGVTYKGISRKGGDRSCLLGSNDKSWSLFCSGSSYTARHNNNQTPITAPHSPRIGVYLDFNAGTLSFYGVSDTMTLLHRFQTTFTEPLYPGFWLWGSGSSVTICQLN
;
A
#
# COMPACT_ATOMS: atom_id res chain seq x y z
N MET A 1 53.85 11.49 -10.03
CA MET A 1 53.59 10.09 -9.62
C MET A 1 52.17 10.10 -9.12
N GLU A 2 51.29 9.69 -9.96
CA GLU A 2 49.84 9.69 -9.69
C GLU A 2 49.45 8.26 -9.33
N ASP A 3 49.05 8.05 -8.10
CA ASP A 3 48.57 6.75 -7.64
C ASP A 3 47.12 6.54 -8.11
N GLY A 4 46.96 5.77 -9.17
CA GLY A 4 45.66 5.36 -9.67
C GLY A 4 45.02 4.31 -8.75
N VAL A 5 43.89 4.63 -8.16
CA VAL A 5 43.06 3.67 -7.41
C VAL A 5 42.33 2.78 -8.40
N LEU A 6 42.70 1.51 -8.42
CA LEU A 6 42.03 0.48 -9.22
C LEU A 6 40.74 0.04 -8.49
N CYS A 7 39.57 0.43 -8.97
CA CYS A 7 38.30 -0.05 -8.46
C CYS A 7 37.95 -1.39 -9.13
N VAL A 8 38.05 -2.50 -8.39
CA VAL A 8 37.64 -3.83 -8.87
C VAL A 8 36.15 -3.99 -8.69
N LEU A 9 35.42 -3.95 -9.80
CA LEU A 9 34.01 -4.32 -9.84
C LEU A 9 33.89 -5.84 -9.94
N CYS A 10 33.36 -6.48 -8.90
CA CYS A 10 32.94 -7.89 -8.99
C CYS A 10 31.72 -7.99 -9.89
N ILE A 11 31.92 -8.56 -11.07
CA ILE A 11 30.87 -8.76 -12.08
C ILE A 11 30.26 -10.14 -11.88
N ASN A 12 28.94 -10.17 -11.71
CA ASN A 12 28.14 -11.41 -11.73
C ASN A 12 27.97 -11.87 -13.20
N PRO A 13 28.22 -13.17 -13.56
CA PRO A 13 28.34 -13.65 -14.93
C PRO A 13 27.06 -13.67 -15.78
N HIS A 14 25.95 -13.12 -15.31
CA HIS A 14 24.67 -13.11 -16.02
C HIS A 14 24.17 -11.73 -16.45
N VAL A 15 25.03 -10.71 -16.51
CA VAL A 15 24.64 -9.38 -16.98
C VAL A 15 25.47 -8.98 -18.18
N SER A 16 24.81 -8.69 -19.32
CA SER A 16 25.43 -8.20 -20.56
C SER A 16 26.22 -6.92 -20.35
N ILE A 17 27.43 -6.90 -20.85
CA ILE A 17 28.39 -5.79 -20.76
C ILE A 17 27.94 -4.65 -21.65
N LEU A 18 27.65 -3.49 -21.07
CA LEU A 18 27.63 -2.21 -21.75
C LEU A 18 28.95 -1.49 -21.51
N CYS A 19 29.71 -1.31 -22.61
CA CYS A 19 30.97 -0.57 -22.62
C CYS A 19 30.70 0.93 -22.38
N PHE A 20 31.16 1.51 -21.28
CA PHE A 20 31.15 2.96 -21.07
C PHE A 20 32.55 3.53 -21.20
N SER A 21 32.69 4.54 -22.02
CA SER A 21 33.90 5.34 -22.17
C SER A 21 34.23 6.07 -20.87
N LEU A 22 35.47 5.93 -20.42
CA LEU A 22 35.98 6.63 -19.23
C LEU A 22 36.09 8.13 -19.49
N PHE A 23 35.22 8.90 -18.87
CA PHE A 23 35.45 10.34 -18.68
C PHE A 23 36.05 10.55 -17.29
N PHE A 24 37.17 11.26 -17.24
CA PHE A 24 37.77 11.73 -16.00
C PHE A 24 36.80 12.69 -15.30
N CYS A 25 36.36 12.35 -14.09
CA CYS A 25 35.60 13.22 -13.22
C CYS A 25 36.46 13.58 -11.99
N PRO A 26 36.51 14.85 -11.56
CA PRO A 26 37.31 15.25 -10.40
C PRO A 26 36.76 14.61 -9.11
N VAL A 27 37.67 14.22 -8.22
CA VAL A 27 37.47 13.44 -7.00
C VAL A 27 36.76 14.27 -5.95
N ASN A 28 35.45 14.51 -6.04
CA ASN A 28 34.68 15.08 -4.90
C ASN A 28 33.21 14.66 -4.79
N GLU A 29 32.69 13.78 -5.65
CA GLU A 29 31.37 13.22 -5.46
C GLU A 29 31.37 11.71 -5.76
N VAL A 30 31.41 10.91 -4.70
CA VAL A 30 31.08 9.50 -4.80
C VAL A 30 29.56 9.41 -5.00
N ALA A 31 29.12 9.39 -6.26
CA ALA A 31 27.74 9.10 -6.56
C ALA A 31 27.46 7.62 -6.19
N VAL A 32 26.90 7.42 -5.01
CA VAL A 32 26.39 6.11 -4.60
C VAL A 32 25.15 5.81 -5.45
N TYR A 33 25.33 5.18 -6.58
CA TYR A 33 24.19 4.63 -7.34
C TYR A 33 23.61 3.47 -6.53
N SER A 34 22.53 3.74 -5.81
CA SER A 34 21.70 2.68 -5.27
C SER A 34 21.08 1.93 -6.46
N LEU A 35 21.59 0.73 -6.75
CA LEU A 35 20.97 -0.19 -7.69
C LEU A 35 19.67 -0.71 -7.07
N GLN A 36 18.61 0.09 -7.16
CA GLN A 36 17.29 -0.40 -6.79
C GLN A 36 16.93 -1.57 -7.71
N ALA A 37 16.58 -2.70 -7.11
CA ALA A 37 16.08 -3.83 -7.88
C ALA A 37 14.87 -3.38 -8.74
N PRO A 38 14.78 -3.83 -10.00
CA PRO A 38 13.70 -3.41 -10.89
C PRO A 38 12.32 -3.70 -10.28
N GLU A 39 11.33 -2.97 -10.72
CA GLU A 39 9.94 -3.19 -10.29
C GLU A 39 9.45 -4.56 -10.78
N PRO A 40 8.70 -5.31 -9.93
CA PRO A 40 8.11 -6.58 -10.32
C PRO A 40 7.18 -6.45 -11.53
N ARG A 41 7.21 -7.43 -12.47
CA ARG A 41 6.46 -7.40 -13.71
C ARG A 41 5.29 -8.37 -13.76
N ASN A 42 5.31 -9.37 -12.90
CA ASN A 42 4.28 -10.40 -12.83
C ASN A 42 3.98 -10.77 -11.37
N ARG A 43 2.86 -11.46 -11.14
CA ARG A 43 2.42 -11.81 -9.80
C ARG A 43 3.47 -12.59 -9.00
N ALA A 44 4.19 -13.53 -9.63
CA ALA A 44 5.21 -14.31 -8.94
C ALA A 44 6.38 -13.45 -8.43
N GLU A 45 6.73 -12.39 -9.14
CA GLU A 45 7.75 -11.43 -8.69
C GLU A 45 7.21 -10.55 -7.55
N PHE A 46 5.94 -10.11 -7.60
CA PHE A 46 5.31 -9.37 -6.50
C PHE A 46 5.25 -10.21 -5.22
N LEU A 47 4.94 -11.50 -5.32
CA LEU A 47 4.86 -12.41 -4.18
C LEU A 47 6.17 -12.53 -3.40
N LYS A 48 7.33 -12.25 -4.02
CA LYS A 48 8.62 -12.18 -3.30
C LYS A 48 8.67 -11.08 -2.23
N TYR A 49 7.78 -10.10 -2.32
CA TYR A 49 7.64 -9.00 -1.37
C TYR A 49 6.39 -9.14 -0.51
N SER A 50 5.77 -10.33 -0.48
CA SER A 50 4.56 -10.55 0.31
C SER A 50 4.80 -10.22 1.78
N CYS A 51 3.91 -9.46 2.36
CA CYS A 51 3.89 -9.14 3.78
C CYS A 51 2.60 -9.66 4.43
N GLN A 52 2.71 -10.08 5.69
CA GLN A 52 1.55 -10.51 6.45
C GLN A 52 0.96 -9.33 7.21
N LEU A 53 -0.34 -9.14 7.07
CA LEU A 53 -1.08 -8.05 7.67
C LEU A 53 -2.24 -8.59 8.50
N THR A 54 -2.47 -7.95 9.64
CA THR A 54 -3.61 -8.24 10.52
C THR A 54 -4.31 -6.95 10.92
N LEU A 55 -5.63 -6.99 10.92
CA LEU A 55 -6.45 -5.86 11.35
C LEU A 55 -6.30 -5.63 12.86
N ASP A 56 -6.23 -4.37 13.26
CA ASP A 56 -6.19 -3.99 14.67
C ASP A 56 -7.62 -3.72 15.19
N PRO A 57 -8.15 -4.59 16.08
CA PRO A 57 -9.47 -4.40 16.68
C PRO A 57 -9.62 -3.08 17.44
N ASN A 58 -8.51 -2.51 17.94
CA ASN A 58 -8.54 -1.24 18.66
C ASN A 58 -8.91 -0.06 17.76
N THR A 59 -8.60 -0.15 16.47
CA THR A 59 -8.91 0.90 15.49
C THR A 59 -10.28 0.76 14.86
N ALA A 60 -10.88 -0.43 14.90
CA ALA A 60 -12.10 -0.76 14.17
C ALA A 60 -13.30 0.07 14.63
N TYR A 61 -14.00 0.68 13.67
CA TYR A 61 -15.30 1.31 13.94
C TYR A 61 -16.30 0.30 14.51
N ARG A 62 -17.14 0.73 15.45
CA ARG A 62 -18.05 -0.13 16.22
C ARG A 62 -19.02 -1.01 15.41
N LYS A 63 -19.30 -0.69 14.15
CA LYS A 63 -20.12 -1.51 13.23
C LYS A 63 -19.30 -2.34 12.25
N LEU A 64 -18.04 -2.60 12.58
CA LEU A 64 -17.18 -3.50 11.84
C LEU A 64 -16.95 -4.76 12.66
N CYS A 65 -17.21 -5.93 12.06
CA CYS A 65 -16.94 -7.24 12.62
C CYS A 65 -15.64 -7.79 12.05
N LEU A 66 -14.66 -8.11 12.88
CA LEU A 66 -13.42 -8.75 12.48
C LEU A 66 -13.52 -10.27 12.66
N SER A 67 -13.01 -11.02 11.70
CA SER A 67 -13.04 -12.48 11.66
C SER A 67 -11.80 -13.06 10.96
N GLU A 68 -11.74 -14.37 10.83
CA GLU A 68 -10.65 -15.08 10.13
C GLU A 68 -9.25 -14.71 10.68
N GLY A 69 -9.12 -14.67 12.03
CA GLY A 69 -7.85 -14.27 12.66
C GLY A 69 -7.46 -12.82 12.39
N ASN A 70 -8.44 -11.91 12.37
CA ASN A 70 -8.28 -10.49 12.05
C ASN A 70 -7.78 -10.22 10.61
N ARG A 71 -8.11 -11.07 9.65
CA ARG A 71 -7.83 -10.84 8.22
C ARG A 71 -9.07 -10.43 7.43
N LYS A 72 -10.25 -10.60 7.99
CA LYS A 72 -11.49 -10.20 7.34
C LYS A 72 -12.24 -9.18 8.18
N VAL A 73 -12.78 -8.17 7.53
CA VAL A 73 -13.69 -7.20 8.12
C VAL A 73 -15.00 -7.16 7.33
N THR A 74 -16.11 -7.17 8.06
CA THR A 74 -17.46 -7.05 7.49
C THR A 74 -18.19 -5.89 8.16
N ARG A 75 -18.87 -5.07 7.38
CA ARG A 75 -19.74 -4.02 7.90
C ARG A 75 -21.12 -4.61 8.25
N GLY A 76 -21.47 -4.56 9.51
CA GLY A 76 -22.69 -5.14 10.04
C GLY A 76 -23.29 -4.32 11.15
N GLU A 77 -23.86 -5.02 12.12
CA GLU A 77 -24.44 -4.43 13.32
C GLU A 77 -23.36 -3.96 14.31
N THR A 78 -23.78 -3.19 15.31
CA THR A 78 -22.87 -2.70 16.34
C THR A 78 -22.26 -3.86 17.11
N GLN A 79 -20.93 -3.94 17.10
CA GLN A 79 -20.17 -4.91 17.87
C GLN A 79 -19.91 -4.37 19.28
N ARG A 80 -19.85 -5.29 20.24
CA ARG A 80 -19.39 -4.96 21.59
C ARG A 80 -17.88 -5.13 21.64
N TYR A 81 -17.16 -4.06 21.31
CA TYR A 81 -15.74 -3.99 21.64
C TYR A 81 -15.61 -3.70 23.15
N PRO A 82 -14.67 -4.35 23.85
CA PRO A 82 -14.61 -4.30 25.30
C PRO A 82 -14.39 -2.90 25.87
N ASP A 83 -13.70 -2.03 25.13
CA ASP A 83 -13.36 -0.68 25.58
C ASP A 83 -13.51 0.36 24.47
N ASP A 84 -13.84 1.60 24.86
CA ASP A 84 -13.76 2.76 23.98
C ASP A 84 -12.28 3.18 23.86
N HIS A 85 -11.61 2.66 22.85
CA HIS A 85 -10.18 2.89 22.63
C HIS A 85 -9.95 4.22 21.92
N SER A 86 -8.91 4.97 22.32
CA SER A 86 -8.55 6.26 21.70
C SER A 86 -8.25 6.15 20.20
N GLU A 87 -7.66 5.02 19.78
CA GLU A 87 -7.35 4.72 18.38
C GLU A 87 -8.58 4.33 17.55
N ARG A 88 -9.75 4.07 18.16
CA ARG A 88 -10.95 3.64 17.44
C ARG A 88 -11.54 4.78 16.62
N PHE A 89 -11.81 4.49 15.33
CA PHE A 89 -12.66 5.37 14.52
C PHE A 89 -14.08 5.40 15.07
N ASP A 90 -14.60 6.58 15.31
CA ASP A 90 -15.93 6.75 15.93
C ASP A 90 -17.05 7.10 14.94
N TYR A 91 -16.71 7.55 13.74
CA TYR A 91 -17.69 7.97 12.74
C TYR A 91 -17.61 7.16 11.43
N TRP A 92 -16.43 7.11 10.79
CA TRP A 92 -16.23 6.41 9.54
C TRP A 92 -16.05 4.90 9.77
N PRO A 93 -16.72 4.02 8.98
CA PRO A 93 -16.54 2.57 9.07
C PRO A 93 -15.16 2.13 8.56
N GLN A 94 -14.12 2.45 9.31
CA GLN A 94 -12.71 2.22 9.00
C GLN A 94 -12.03 1.35 10.04
N VAL A 95 -10.97 0.68 9.58
CA VAL A 95 -10.06 -0.11 10.41
C VAL A 95 -8.66 -0.04 9.80
N LEU A 96 -7.63 -0.08 10.63
CA LEU A 96 -6.24 -0.16 10.18
C LEU A 96 -5.64 -1.53 10.52
N CYS A 97 -4.57 -1.86 9.83
CA CYS A 97 -3.70 -2.97 10.21
C CYS A 97 -2.77 -2.56 11.38
N ARG A 98 -2.27 -3.59 12.09
CA ARG A 98 -1.31 -3.42 13.18
C ARG A 98 0.07 -3.04 12.67
N GLU A 99 0.43 -3.55 11.50
CA GLU A 99 1.76 -3.48 10.92
C GLU A 99 1.97 -2.11 10.27
N GLY A 100 2.95 -1.36 10.77
CA GLY A 100 3.47 -0.15 10.14
C GLY A 100 4.58 -0.52 9.15
N LEU A 101 4.38 -0.19 7.89
CA LEU A 101 5.28 -0.52 6.79
C LEU A 101 6.26 0.63 6.54
N SER A 102 7.57 0.36 6.62
CA SER A 102 8.61 1.36 6.34
C SER A 102 9.89 0.71 5.83
N GLY A 103 10.67 1.45 5.04
CA GLY A 103 12.03 1.07 4.64
C GLY A 103 12.17 -0.12 3.70
N THR A 104 11.07 -0.80 3.33
CA THR A 104 11.07 -2.02 2.52
C THR A 104 10.02 -1.97 1.41
N ARG A 105 10.06 -2.99 0.55
CA ARG A 105 8.99 -3.30 -0.41
C ARG A 105 8.01 -4.25 0.26
N CYS A 106 6.72 -3.98 0.12
CA CYS A 106 5.63 -4.81 0.62
C CYS A 106 4.58 -5.03 -0.46
N TYR A 107 4.05 -6.25 -0.54
CA TYR A 107 2.96 -6.62 -1.41
C TYR A 107 1.89 -7.40 -0.65
N TRP A 108 0.63 -7.07 -0.87
CA TRP A 108 -0.51 -7.82 -0.33
C TRP A 108 -1.68 -7.79 -1.29
N GLU A 109 -2.60 -8.73 -1.15
CA GLU A 109 -3.81 -8.84 -1.97
C GLU A 109 -5.05 -8.76 -1.10
N ILE A 110 -6.09 -8.16 -1.66
CA ILE A 110 -7.36 -7.88 -1.00
C ILE A 110 -8.50 -8.40 -1.88
N GLU A 111 -9.44 -9.11 -1.28
CA GLU A 111 -10.74 -9.39 -1.89
C GLU A 111 -11.80 -8.51 -1.27
N CYS A 112 -12.62 -7.88 -2.12
CA CYS A 112 -13.75 -7.03 -1.72
C CYS A 112 -15.05 -7.67 -2.16
N SER A 113 -16.08 -7.54 -1.33
CA SER A 113 -17.45 -7.91 -1.69
C SER A 113 -18.49 -6.91 -1.16
N GLY A 114 -19.68 -6.91 -1.76
CA GLY A 114 -20.77 -5.99 -1.40
C GLY A 114 -20.70 -4.65 -2.11
N GLY A 115 -21.15 -3.58 -1.46
CA GLY A 115 -21.38 -2.27 -2.08
C GLY A 115 -20.12 -1.46 -2.42
N GLY A 116 -18.95 -1.87 -1.95
CA GLY A 116 -17.67 -1.22 -2.21
C GLY A 116 -16.81 -0.99 -0.98
N ALA A 117 -15.53 -0.74 -1.22
CA ALA A 117 -14.55 -0.47 -0.18
C ALA A 117 -13.48 0.53 -0.64
N LEU A 118 -12.90 1.24 0.30
CA LEU A 118 -11.62 1.93 0.15
C LEU A 118 -10.51 1.02 0.67
N ILE A 119 -9.48 0.87 -0.15
CA ILE A 119 -8.25 0.15 0.18
C ILE A 119 -7.14 1.20 0.16
N GLY A 120 -6.37 1.34 1.24
CA GLY A 120 -5.34 2.37 1.26
C GLY A 120 -4.31 2.19 2.34
N VAL A 121 -3.46 3.20 2.45
CA VAL A 121 -2.46 3.34 3.50
C VAL A 121 -2.56 4.72 4.12
N THR A 122 -2.15 4.84 5.38
CA THR A 122 -2.13 6.11 6.08
C THR A 122 -0.97 6.19 7.07
N TYR A 123 -0.51 7.39 7.35
CA TYR A 123 0.31 7.64 8.52
C TYR A 123 -0.49 7.41 9.81
N LYS A 124 0.21 7.07 10.90
CA LYS A 124 -0.43 6.82 12.19
C LYS A 124 -1.24 8.01 12.70
N GLY A 125 -0.82 9.21 12.35
CA GLY A 125 -1.43 10.48 12.77
C GLY A 125 -2.73 10.87 12.06
N ILE A 126 -3.40 9.98 11.32
CA ILE A 126 -4.76 10.22 10.81
C ILE A 126 -5.71 10.37 12.00
N SER A 127 -6.61 11.35 11.95
CA SER A 127 -7.58 11.59 13.03
C SER A 127 -8.55 10.42 13.19
N ARG A 128 -8.91 10.11 14.43
CA ARG A 128 -9.80 8.97 14.75
C ARG A 128 -11.22 9.43 15.13
N LYS A 129 -11.35 10.64 15.61
CA LYS A 129 -12.59 11.17 16.21
C LYS A 129 -13.19 12.24 15.31
N GLY A 130 -14.48 12.11 15.03
CA GLY A 130 -15.24 13.02 14.18
C GLY A 130 -15.49 12.52 12.76
N GLY A 131 -16.37 13.23 12.04
CA GLY A 131 -16.84 12.87 10.70
C GLY A 131 -16.26 13.74 9.58
N ASP A 132 -15.25 14.55 9.86
CA ASP A 132 -14.63 15.39 8.85
C ASP A 132 -13.62 14.61 7.96
N ARG A 133 -13.05 15.30 6.98
CA ARG A 133 -12.14 14.68 6.01
C ARG A 133 -10.79 14.29 6.61
N SER A 134 -10.40 14.89 7.74
CA SER A 134 -9.14 14.53 8.42
C SER A 134 -9.13 13.10 8.96
N CYS A 135 -10.33 12.53 9.16
CA CYS A 135 -10.53 11.17 9.64
C CYS A 135 -10.73 10.14 8.51
N LEU A 136 -11.02 10.59 7.26
CA LEU A 136 -11.39 9.69 6.17
C LEU A 136 -10.19 9.33 5.30
N LEU A 137 -9.92 8.03 5.13
CA LEU A 137 -8.88 7.52 4.25
C LEU A 137 -8.98 8.11 2.83
N GLY A 138 -7.84 8.60 2.30
CA GLY A 138 -7.75 9.21 0.97
C GLY A 138 -8.30 10.64 0.87
N SER A 139 -8.88 11.20 1.92
CA SER A 139 -9.45 12.55 1.89
C SER A 139 -8.60 13.61 2.59
N ASN A 140 -7.39 13.26 3.00
CA ASN A 140 -6.43 14.13 3.68
C ASN A 140 -5.02 13.90 3.14
N ASP A 141 -4.08 14.72 3.54
CA ASP A 141 -2.67 14.67 3.15
C ASP A 141 -1.88 13.50 3.74
N LYS A 142 -2.45 12.80 4.74
CA LYS A 142 -1.83 11.68 5.48
C LYS A 142 -2.18 10.31 4.91
N SER A 143 -3.05 10.23 3.90
CA SER A 143 -3.56 8.95 3.43
C SER A 143 -3.75 8.89 1.91
N TRP A 144 -3.51 7.71 1.34
CA TRP A 144 -3.64 7.38 -0.09
C TRP A 144 -4.51 6.16 -0.23
N SER A 145 -5.47 6.19 -1.15
CA SER A 145 -6.41 5.07 -1.28
C SER A 145 -6.95 4.88 -2.70
N LEU A 146 -7.43 3.67 -2.95
CA LEU A 146 -8.25 3.28 -4.09
C LEU A 146 -9.66 2.94 -3.60
N PHE A 147 -10.67 3.62 -4.08
CA PHE A 147 -12.07 3.23 -3.89
C PHE A 147 -12.49 2.26 -4.98
N CYS A 148 -13.02 1.11 -4.58
CA CYS A 148 -13.53 0.08 -5.45
C CYS A 148 -15.03 -0.06 -5.23
N SER A 149 -15.85 0.13 -6.26
CA SER A 149 -17.31 -0.05 -6.20
C SER A 149 -17.83 -0.61 -7.51
N GLY A 150 -18.34 -1.82 -7.48
CA GLY A 150 -18.78 -2.51 -8.70
C GLY A 150 -17.64 -2.59 -9.73
N SER A 151 -17.84 -1.99 -10.90
CA SER A 151 -16.86 -1.93 -11.99
C SER A 151 -16.07 -0.62 -12.03
N SER A 152 -16.18 0.23 -11.02
CA SER A 152 -15.51 1.55 -11.02
C SER A 152 -14.43 1.64 -9.95
N TYR A 153 -13.35 2.34 -10.30
CA TYR A 153 -12.25 2.64 -9.39
C TYR A 153 -12.03 4.14 -9.32
N THR A 154 -11.63 4.63 -8.15
CA THR A 154 -11.25 6.04 -7.98
C THR A 154 -10.07 6.12 -7.02
N ALA A 155 -8.94 6.62 -7.49
CA ALA A 155 -7.81 6.93 -6.63
C ALA A 155 -8.07 8.23 -5.86
N ARG A 156 -7.71 8.24 -4.57
CA ARG A 156 -7.98 9.38 -3.67
C ARG A 156 -6.77 9.71 -2.82
N HIS A 157 -6.41 10.99 -2.81
CA HIS A 157 -5.41 11.56 -1.91
C HIS A 157 -5.64 13.05 -1.77
N ASN A 158 -5.58 13.57 -0.53
CA ASN A 158 -5.66 15.00 -0.22
C ASN A 158 -6.81 15.71 -0.95
N ASN A 159 -8.04 15.20 -0.83
CA ASN A 159 -9.25 15.65 -1.52
C ASN A 159 -9.26 15.53 -3.05
N ASN A 160 -8.15 15.15 -3.67
CA ASN A 160 -8.12 14.85 -5.10
C ASN A 160 -8.71 13.47 -5.36
N GLN A 161 -9.51 13.36 -6.42
CA GLN A 161 -10.13 12.12 -6.85
C GLN A 161 -9.85 11.94 -8.34
N THR A 162 -9.26 10.80 -8.69
CA THR A 162 -8.95 10.43 -10.06
C THR A 162 -9.76 9.20 -10.44
N PRO A 163 -10.80 9.33 -11.27
CA PRO A 163 -11.52 8.19 -11.82
C PRO A 163 -10.61 7.32 -12.70
N ILE A 164 -10.79 6.01 -12.62
CA ILE A 164 -9.99 5.03 -13.34
C ILE A 164 -10.93 4.12 -14.11
N THR A 165 -10.73 4.06 -15.43
CA THR A 165 -11.45 3.12 -16.29
C THR A 165 -10.58 1.87 -16.46
N ALA A 166 -11.02 0.78 -15.85
CA ALA A 166 -10.35 -0.52 -15.96
C ALA A 166 -11.39 -1.65 -15.83
N PRO A 167 -11.10 -2.84 -16.36
CA PRO A 167 -11.95 -4.01 -16.13
C PRO A 167 -12.08 -4.30 -14.63
N HIS A 168 -13.25 -4.77 -14.24
CA HIS A 168 -13.45 -5.21 -12.86
C HIS A 168 -12.52 -6.38 -12.52
N SER A 169 -11.88 -6.28 -11.37
CA SER A 169 -11.11 -7.36 -10.78
C SER A 169 -11.64 -7.64 -9.37
N PRO A 170 -11.97 -8.90 -9.04
CA PRO A 170 -12.44 -9.26 -7.70
C PRO A 170 -11.33 -9.17 -6.65
N ARG A 171 -10.08 -9.14 -7.09
CA ARG A 171 -8.91 -9.08 -6.23
C ARG A 171 -8.02 -7.89 -6.60
N ILE A 172 -7.62 -7.14 -5.61
CA ILE A 172 -6.74 -5.97 -5.75
C ILE A 172 -5.40 -6.28 -5.09
N GLY A 173 -4.31 -6.18 -5.86
CA GLY A 173 -2.95 -6.21 -5.36
C GLY A 173 -2.50 -4.80 -4.99
N VAL A 174 -1.83 -4.66 -3.87
CA VAL A 174 -1.22 -3.40 -3.43
C VAL A 174 0.28 -3.60 -3.28
N TYR A 175 1.05 -2.75 -3.92
CA TYR A 175 2.50 -2.77 -3.86
C TYR A 175 3.03 -1.44 -3.36
N LEU A 176 3.74 -1.50 -2.27
CA LEU A 176 4.44 -0.37 -1.67
C LEU A 176 5.95 -0.56 -1.88
N ASP A 177 6.61 0.40 -2.52
CA ASP A 177 8.06 0.59 -2.43
C ASP A 177 8.30 1.87 -1.62
N PHE A 178 8.51 1.69 -0.32
CA PHE A 178 8.63 2.82 0.61
C PHE A 178 9.80 3.73 0.24
N ASN A 179 10.95 3.16 -0.09
CA ASN A 179 12.17 3.92 -0.40
C ASN A 179 12.08 4.62 -1.76
N ALA A 180 11.42 4.00 -2.74
CA ALA A 180 11.15 4.64 -4.03
C ALA A 180 10.00 5.66 -3.97
N GLY A 181 9.25 5.70 -2.87
CA GLY A 181 8.11 6.58 -2.70
C GLY A 181 6.91 6.20 -3.58
N THR A 182 6.75 4.93 -3.94
CA THR A 182 5.65 4.47 -4.79
C THR A 182 4.65 3.61 -4.05
N LEU A 183 3.36 3.89 -4.27
CA LEU A 183 2.24 3.06 -3.87
C LEU A 183 1.41 2.75 -5.11
N SER A 184 1.33 1.48 -5.48
CA SER A 184 0.67 1.03 -6.70
C SER A 184 -0.45 0.05 -6.39
N PHE A 185 -1.56 0.19 -7.11
CA PHE A 185 -2.73 -0.69 -7.03
C PHE A 185 -2.89 -1.43 -8.35
N TYR A 186 -3.13 -2.73 -8.27
CA TYR A 186 -3.28 -3.62 -9.42
C TYR A 186 -4.58 -4.40 -9.34
N GLY A 187 -5.27 -4.55 -10.46
CA GLY A 187 -6.26 -5.60 -10.62
C GLY A 187 -5.53 -6.93 -10.81
N VAL A 188 -5.84 -7.90 -9.96
CA VAL A 188 -5.21 -9.24 -9.98
C VAL A 188 -6.15 -10.22 -10.65
N SER A 189 -5.75 -10.70 -11.82
CA SER A 189 -6.37 -11.78 -12.58
C SER A 189 -5.26 -12.70 -13.09
N ASP A 190 -5.41 -13.33 -14.23
CA ASP A 190 -4.31 -14.02 -14.92
C ASP A 190 -3.16 -13.06 -15.26
N THR A 191 -3.49 -11.78 -15.40
CA THR A 191 -2.52 -10.69 -15.61
C THR A 191 -2.63 -9.66 -14.48
N MET A 192 -1.51 -8.97 -14.22
CA MET A 192 -1.45 -7.85 -13.29
C MET A 192 -1.71 -6.55 -14.07
N THR A 193 -2.88 -5.94 -13.86
CA THR A 193 -3.24 -4.68 -14.51
C THR A 193 -3.04 -3.52 -13.56
N LEU A 194 -2.12 -2.60 -13.86
CA LEU A 194 -1.94 -1.40 -13.06
C LEU A 194 -3.20 -0.53 -13.12
N LEU A 195 -3.83 -0.29 -12.00
CA LEU A 195 -4.98 0.59 -11.85
C LEU A 195 -4.55 2.03 -11.57
N HIS A 196 -3.66 2.21 -10.58
CA HIS A 196 -3.16 3.53 -10.22
C HIS A 196 -1.82 3.44 -9.50
N ARG A 197 -1.01 4.51 -9.63
CA ARG A 197 0.23 4.68 -8.89
C ARG A 197 0.30 6.08 -8.31
N PHE A 198 0.51 6.15 -7.01
CA PHE A 198 0.95 7.36 -6.34
C PHE A 198 2.46 7.41 -6.30
N GLN A 199 3.02 8.59 -6.54
CA GLN A 199 4.44 8.88 -6.43
C GLN A 199 4.61 10.03 -5.45
N THR A 200 5.34 9.79 -4.36
CA THR A 200 5.59 10.78 -3.30
C THR A 200 6.83 10.40 -2.49
N THR A 201 7.16 11.16 -1.48
CA THR A 201 8.14 10.77 -0.47
C THR A 201 7.40 10.46 0.82
N PHE A 202 7.49 9.20 1.27
CA PHE A 202 6.92 8.81 2.55
C PHE A 202 7.87 9.17 3.69
N THR A 203 7.35 9.81 4.72
CA THR A 203 8.14 10.35 5.85
C THR A 203 7.92 9.59 7.15
N GLU A 204 6.87 8.77 7.22
CA GLU A 204 6.49 8.00 8.40
C GLU A 204 6.07 6.58 7.99
N PRO A 205 6.09 5.60 8.90
CA PRO A 205 5.52 4.28 8.63
C PRO A 205 4.07 4.37 8.16
N LEU A 206 3.74 3.57 7.15
CA LEU A 206 2.43 3.50 6.53
C LEU A 206 1.64 2.32 7.08
N TYR A 207 0.43 2.56 7.52
CA TYR A 207 -0.49 1.54 8.02
C TYR A 207 -1.55 1.24 6.97
N PRO A 208 -1.62 0.01 6.45
CA PRO A 208 -2.72 -0.39 5.58
C PRO A 208 -4.06 -0.23 6.30
N GLY A 209 -5.07 0.20 5.56
CA GLY A 209 -6.40 0.45 6.14
C GLY A 209 -7.52 0.32 5.13
N PHE A 210 -8.73 0.14 5.66
CA PHE A 210 -9.93 -0.12 4.89
C PHE A 210 -11.10 0.69 5.39
N TRP A 211 -11.94 1.15 4.47
CA TRP A 211 -13.24 1.73 4.73
C TRP A 211 -14.30 0.96 3.94
N LEU A 212 -15.42 0.62 4.56
CA LEU A 212 -16.47 -0.20 3.96
C LEU A 212 -17.73 0.60 3.70
N TRP A 213 -18.19 0.57 2.44
CA TRP A 213 -19.42 1.22 2.02
C TRP A 213 -20.59 0.23 2.05
N GLY A 214 -21.69 0.64 2.72
CA GLY A 214 -22.90 -0.17 2.77
C GLY A 214 -22.85 -1.35 3.76
N SER A 215 -24.02 -1.74 4.26
CA SER A 215 -24.14 -2.92 5.12
C SER A 215 -23.87 -4.20 4.32
N GLY A 216 -23.22 -5.17 4.93
CA GLY A 216 -22.83 -6.43 4.30
C GLY A 216 -21.58 -6.38 3.43
N SER A 217 -21.01 -5.19 3.18
CA SER A 217 -19.70 -5.11 2.51
C SER A 217 -18.61 -5.77 3.35
N SER A 218 -17.68 -6.44 2.69
CA SER A 218 -16.53 -7.02 3.37
C SER A 218 -15.23 -6.84 2.59
N VAL A 219 -14.15 -6.90 3.35
CA VAL A 219 -12.76 -6.89 2.86
C VAL A 219 -12.02 -8.04 3.51
N THR A 220 -11.32 -8.84 2.70
CA THR A 220 -10.48 -9.94 3.19
C THR A 220 -9.05 -9.72 2.71
N ILE A 221 -8.10 -9.75 3.64
CA ILE A 221 -6.66 -9.79 3.35
C ILE A 221 -6.31 -11.23 3.01
N CYS A 222 -5.89 -11.46 1.76
CA CYS A 222 -5.57 -12.79 1.25
C CYS A 222 -4.31 -13.35 1.92
N GLN A 223 -4.32 -14.65 2.23
CA GLN A 223 -3.09 -15.35 2.56
C GLN A 223 -2.32 -15.63 1.25
N LEU A 224 -1.10 -15.15 1.20
CA LEU A 224 -0.19 -15.36 0.06
C LEU A 224 0.86 -16.40 0.48
N ASN A 225 0.89 -17.51 -0.23
CA ASN A 225 1.85 -18.62 -0.03
C ASN A 225 2.97 -18.47 -1.04
#